data_e91f5a851777bed0d8c0d4bc3c395911
#
_entry.id   e91f5a851777bed0d8c0d4bc3c395911
#
_cell.length_a   1.000
_cell.length_b   1.000
_cell.length_c   1.000
_cell.angle_alpha   90.00
_cell.angle_beta   90.00
_cell.angle_gamma   90.00
#
_symmetry.space_group_name_H-M   'P 1'
#
loop_
_entity.id
_entity.type
_entity.pdbx_description
1 polymer ?
#
loop_
_entity_poly.entity_id
_entity_poly.type
_entity_poly.pdbx_seq_one_letter_code
_entity_poly.pdbx_strand_id
1 'polypeptide(L)'
;MVDCKYIQDDCVRYSDNCKEQYDSIVTDPPYGIEYLGNSWDSYQNCVAFKSETWESIAKTLKPGGHLLIFGASKTFHRLTCAVEDSGLRIKDVLMWLYGQGMPKSQNIGKKDPKWEGWGTGLKPCYEPILLAQKPISEKTIVKNCQEHGVGGINIEESRLESGRWAGNVLHDGSDEVENEFAKFGERGNGWSRNYGVEDYQGRQYGGGVFGGGGYIGDTTYCDEGTASRFFYSTKSSVKERTHNRTIENDHPTVKNLELMKYLIKLITPKGGTVFDPFAGSGTTLIAAKELGFSSVGVELSEEYCRIIKDRIAAVTSPLEQVL
;
A
#
# COMPACT_ATOMS: atom_id res chain seq x y z
N MET A 1 -13.36 -8.83 20.22
CA MET A 1 -12.05 -9.51 20.35
C MET A 1 -11.38 -9.41 18.99
N VAL A 2 -10.12 -8.97 18.94
CA VAL A 2 -9.36 -8.91 17.67
C VAL A 2 -8.95 -10.35 17.33
N ASP A 3 -9.34 -10.81 16.16
CA ASP A 3 -9.04 -12.16 15.69
C ASP A 3 -7.98 -12.07 14.58
N CYS A 4 -6.85 -12.72 14.77
CA CYS A 4 -5.73 -12.73 13.84
C CYS A 4 -5.43 -14.17 13.45
N LYS A 5 -5.82 -14.54 12.24
CA LYS A 5 -5.71 -15.92 11.72
C LYS A 5 -4.70 -16.00 10.60
N TYR A 6 -3.99 -17.10 10.51
CA TYR A 6 -3.24 -17.49 9.33
C TYR A 6 -3.61 -18.92 8.91
N ILE A 7 -3.56 -19.17 7.62
CA ILE A 7 -3.98 -20.44 7.02
C ILE A 7 -2.90 -20.86 6.04
N GLN A 8 -2.40 -22.07 6.21
CA GLN A 8 -1.47 -22.67 5.26
C GLN A 8 -2.26 -23.24 4.09
N ASP A 9 -2.33 -22.50 2.99
CA ASP A 9 -3.04 -22.91 1.78
C ASP A 9 -2.53 -22.17 0.55
N ASP A 10 -2.96 -22.60 -0.63
CA ASP A 10 -2.88 -21.83 -1.86
C ASP A 10 -3.94 -20.73 -1.88
N CYS A 11 -3.57 -19.50 -2.23
CA CYS A 11 -4.45 -18.33 -2.17
C CYS A 11 -5.70 -18.45 -3.05
N VAL A 12 -5.60 -19.10 -4.22
CA VAL A 12 -6.73 -19.33 -5.14
C VAL A 12 -7.65 -20.38 -4.55
N ARG A 13 -7.08 -21.53 -4.14
CA ARG A 13 -7.85 -22.62 -3.54
C ARG A 13 -8.60 -22.16 -2.29
N TYR A 14 -7.94 -21.44 -1.40
CA TYR A 14 -8.59 -20.85 -0.24
C TYR A 14 -9.73 -19.93 -0.63
N SER A 15 -9.46 -18.97 -1.53
CA SER A 15 -10.44 -17.96 -1.92
C SER A 15 -11.68 -18.56 -2.59
N ASP A 16 -11.51 -19.60 -3.40
CA ASP A 16 -12.63 -20.29 -4.06
C ASP A 16 -13.52 -21.06 -3.06
N ASN A 17 -12.96 -21.53 -1.96
CA ASN A 17 -13.69 -22.26 -0.92
C ASN A 17 -14.15 -21.38 0.25
N CYS A 18 -13.66 -20.15 0.34
CA CYS A 18 -14.00 -19.22 1.42
C CYS A 18 -15.44 -18.72 1.28
N LYS A 19 -16.19 -18.81 2.38
CA LYS A 19 -17.56 -18.27 2.47
C LYS A 19 -17.62 -16.91 3.15
N GLU A 20 -16.52 -16.50 3.78
CA GLU A 20 -16.41 -15.23 4.47
C GLU A 20 -16.12 -14.11 3.46
N GLN A 21 -16.58 -12.91 3.79
CA GLN A 21 -16.24 -11.70 3.04
C GLN A 21 -15.51 -10.72 3.94
N TYR A 22 -14.39 -10.22 3.45
CA TYR A 22 -13.51 -9.29 4.13
C TYR A 22 -13.79 -7.86 3.71
N ASP A 23 -13.43 -6.90 4.57
CA ASP A 23 -13.67 -5.49 4.33
C ASP A 23 -12.63 -4.87 3.39
N SER A 24 -11.40 -5.36 3.46
CA SER A 24 -10.28 -4.85 2.66
C SER A 24 -9.23 -5.93 2.41
N ILE A 25 -8.40 -5.69 1.40
CA ILE A 25 -7.21 -6.50 1.10
C ILE A 25 -5.99 -5.58 1.06
N VAL A 26 -4.94 -5.94 1.80
CA VAL A 26 -3.62 -5.32 1.71
C VAL A 26 -2.60 -6.42 1.56
N THR A 27 -1.89 -6.47 0.42
CA THR A 27 -1.11 -7.64 0.07
C THR A 27 0.11 -7.34 -0.79
N ASP A 28 1.12 -8.21 -0.66
CA ASP A 28 2.41 -8.14 -1.35
C ASP A 28 2.67 -9.45 -2.14
N PRO A 29 2.06 -9.59 -3.34
CA PRO A 29 2.18 -10.81 -4.14
C PRO A 29 3.57 -10.96 -4.77
N PRO A 30 3.90 -12.12 -5.36
CA PRO A 30 5.09 -12.27 -6.20
C PRO A 30 5.16 -11.23 -7.32
N TYR A 31 6.37 -10.72 -7.61
CA TYR A 31 6.58 -9.64 -8.58
C TYR A 31 6.96 -10.11 -9.99
N GLY A 32 7.23 -11.40 -10.18
CA GLY A 32 7.66 -11.96 -11.45
C GLY A 32 9.03 -11.44 -11.92
N ILE A 33 9.94 -11.19 -10.99
CA ILE A 33 11.29 -10.66 -11.25
C ILE A 33 12.42 -11.67 -11.02
N GLU A 34 12.06 -12.93 -10.80
CA GLU A 34 12.99 -14.03 -10.49
C GLU A 34 13.87 -13.70 -9.28
N TYR A 35 13.25 -13.20 -8.22
CA TYR A 35 13.98 -12.78 -7.03
C TYR A 35 14.78 -13.94 -6.42
N LEU A 36 16.09 -13.79 -6.30
CA LEU A 36 17.04 -14.82 -5.84
C LEU A 36 16.95 -16.14 -6.62
N GLY A 37 16.45 -16.15 -7.85
CA GLY A 37 16.28 -17.35 -8.67
C GLY A 37 15.11 -18.25 -8.29
N ASN A 38 14.18 -17.75 -7.47
CA ASN A 38 13.01 -18.51 -7.06
C ASN A 38 12.04 -18.73 -8.22
N SER A 39 11.68 -19.98 -8.48
CA SER A 39 10.78 -20.36 -9.58
C SER A 39 9.34 -19.84 -9.40
N TRP A 40 8.86 -19.67 -8.16
CA TRP A 40 7.55 -19.12 -7.86
C TRP A 40 7.43 -17.63 -8.22
N ASP A 41 8.55 -16.90 -8.29
CA ASP A 41 8.62 -15.50 -8.72
C ASP A 41 9.11 -15.36 -10.18
N SER A 42 8.99 -16.41 -10.99
CA SER A 42 9.34 -16.32 -12.41
C SER A 42 8.26 -15.57 -13.18
N TYR A 43 8.69 -14.77 -14.18
CA TYR A 43 7.77 -13.96 -14.98
C TYR A 43 6.65 -14.78 -15.67
N GLN A 44 7.00 -15.99 -16.18
CA GLN A 44 6.04 -16.84 -16.87
C GLN A 44 5.02 -17.48 -15.94
N ASN A 45 5.39 -17.78 -14.70
CA ASN A 45 4.58 -18.54 -13.75
C ASN A 45 3.99 -17.69 -12.64
N CYS A 46 4.26 -16.38 -12.62
CA CYS A 46 3.79 -15.49 -11.57
C CYS A 46 2.26 -15.53 -11.45
N VAL A 47 1.78 -16.03 -10.33
CA VAL A 47 0.35 -16.16 -10.04
C VAL A 47 -0.36 -14.81 -10.03
N ALA A 48 0.34 -13.74 -9.63
CA ALA A 48 -0.20 -12.38 -9.60
C ALA A 48 -0.46 -11.77 -10.99
N PHE A 49 0.04 -12.39 -12.08
CA PHE A 49 -0.20 -11.91 -13.44
C PHE A 49 -1.36 -12.62 -14.14
N LYS A 50 -2.10 -13.47 -13.42
CA LYS A 50 -3.25 -14.20 -13.91
C LYS A 50 -4.54 -13.55 -13.41
N SER A 51 -5.46 -13.21 -14.30
CA SER A 51 -6.76 -12.63 -13.93
C SER A 51 -7.59 -13.55 -13.05
N GLU A 52 -7.51 -14.87 -13.28
CA GLU A 52 -8.23 -15.89 -12.52
C GLU A 52 -7.85 -15.88 -11.03
N THR A 53 -6.60 -15.53 -10.72
CA THR A 53 -6.14 -15.35 -9.33
C THR A 53 -6.93 -14.25 -8.63
N TRP A 54 -7.04 -13.09 -9.29
CA TRP A 54 -7.76 -11.94 -8.73
C TRP A 54 -9.27 -12.10 -8.78
N GLU A 55 -9.80 -12.84 -9.75
CA GLU A 55 -11.22 -13.24 -9.76
C GLU A 55 -11.59 -14.05 -8.52
N SER A 56 -10.76 -15.04 -8.16
CA SER A 56 -10.95 -15.85 -6.96
C SER A 56 -10.80 -15.01 -5.69
N ILE A 57 -9.74 -14.21 -5.58
CA ILE A 57 -9.52 -13.31 -4.43
C ILE A 57 -10.67 -12.30 -4.29
N ALA A 58 -11.18 -11.74 -5.39
CA ALA A 58 -12.27 -10.78 -5.36
C ALA A 58 -13.58 -11.36 -4.81
N LYS A 59 -13.80 -12.69 -4.85
CA LYS A 59 -14.97 -13.34 -4.24
C LYS A 59 -15.00 -13.11 -2.73
N THR A 60 -13.83 -13.11 -2.08
CA THR A 60 -13.69 -12.92 -0.64
C THR A 60 -13.83 -11.47 -0.17
N LEU A 61 -13.92 -10.51 -1.08
CA LEU A 61 -14.06 -9.09 -0.75
C LEU A 61 -15.52 -8.66 -0.81
N LYS A 62 -15.97 -7.86 0.15
CA LYS A 62 -17.31 -7.26 0.14
C LYS A 62 -17.48 -6.36 -1.10
N PRO A 63 -18.70 -6.22 -1.66
CA PRO A 63 -18.97 -5.25 -2.72
C PRO A 63 -18.54 -3.84 -2.29
N GLY A 64 -17.77 -3.14 -3.12
CA GLY A 64 -17.21 -1.82 -2.80
C GLY A 64 -15.94 -1.83 -1.93
N GLY A 65 -15.51 -2.98 -1.42
CA GLY A 65 -14.26 -3.11 -0.68
C GLY A 65 -13.04 -2.77 -1.55
N HIS A 66 -11.97 -2.28 -0.92
CA HIS A 66 -10.75 -1.86 -1.61
C HIS A 66 -9.62 -2.87 -1.44
N LEU A 67 -8.72 -2.86 -2.42
CA LEU A 67 -7.48 -3.62 -2.41
C LEU A 67 -6.29 -2.67 -2.57
N LEU A 68 -5.24 -2.89 -1.79
CA LEU A 68 -3.92 -2.27 -1.98
C LEU A 68 -2.92 -3.40 -2.26
N ILE A 69 -2.32 -3.36 -3.44
CA ILE A 69 -1.50 -4.45 -3.97
C ILE A 69 -0.14 -3.90 -4.36
N PHE A 70 0.92 -4.37 -3.70
CA PHE A 70 2.29 -4.00 -4.05
C PHE A 70 2.73 -4.62 -5.38
N GLY A 71 3.64 -3.95 -6.06
CA GLY A 71 4.22 -4.46 -7.29
C GLY A 71 5.60 -3.87 -7.60
N ALA A 72 6.32 -4.48 -8.51
CA ALA A 72 7.60 -3.96 -8.98
C ALA A 72 7.42 -3.08 -10.21
N SER A 73 8.09 -1.93 -10.28
CA SER A 73 8.01 -0.98 -11.40
C SER A 73 8.19 -1.62 -12.78
N LYS A 74 9.04 -2.65 -12.88
CA LYS A 74 9.33 -3.36 -14.13
C LYS A 74 8.15 -4.19 -14.66
N THR A 75 7.35 -4.80 -13.77
CA THR A 75 6.30 -5.77 -14.10
C THR A 75 4.90 -5.30 -13.71
N PHE A 76 4.80 -4.11 -13.13
CA PHE A 76 3.55 -3.54 -12.61
C PHE A 76 2.41 -3.51 -13.61
N HIS A 77 2.72 -3.26 -14.90
CA HIS A 77 1.73 -3.27 -15.97
C HIS A 77 1.01 -4.62 -16.09
N ARG A 78 1.71 -5.76 -15.85
CA ARG A 78 1.10 -7.10 -15.89
C ARG A 78 0.16 -7.33 -14.73
N LEU A 79 0.59 -6.94 -13.53
CA LEU A 79 -0.25 -6.99 -12.34
C LEU A 79 -1.53 -6.17 -12.53
N THR A 80 -1.38 -4.91 -12.99
CA THR A 80 -2.51 -3.99 -13.19
C THR A 80 -3.51 -4.55 -14.20
N CYS A 81 -3.05 -5.05 -15.35
CA CYS A 81 -3.92 -5.69 -16.35
C CYS A 81 -4.65 -6.91 -15.75
N ALA A 82 -3.95 -7.80 -15.04
CA ALA A 82 -4.57 -8.98 -14.45
C ALA A 82 -5.65 -8.62 -13.41
N VAL A 83 -5.41 -7.58 -12.59
CA VAL A 83 -6.39 -7.07 -11.62
C VAL A 83 -7.60 -6.47 -12.32
N GLU A 84 -7.39 -5.66 -13.36
CA GLU A 84 -8.49 -5.04 -14.12
C GLU A 84 -9.31 -6.09 -14.89
N ASP A 85 -8.65 -7.03 -15.56
CA ASP A 85 -9.28 -8.12 -16.32
C ASP A 85 -10.11 -9.05 -15.42
N SER A 86 -9.84 -9.12 -14.11
CA SER A 86 -10.64 -9.84 -13.12
C SER A 86 -11.98 -9.16 -12.77
N GLY A 87 -12.27 -7.99 -13.35
CA GLY A 87 -13.47 -7.21 -13.07
C GLY A 87 -13.36 -6.23 -11.90
N LEU A 88 -12.19 -6.14 -11.26
CA LEU A 88 -11.89 -5.11 -10.28
C LEU A 88 -11.66 -3.76 -10.97
N ARG A 89 -12.00 -2.65 -10.31
CA ARG A 89 -11.82 -1.30 -10.86
C ARG A 89 -10.55 -0.67 -10.30
N ILE A 90 -9.65 -0.27 -11.19
CA ILE A 90 -8.49 0.53 -10.80
C ILE A 90 -8.96 1.92 -10.34
N LYS A 91 -8.52 2.35 -9.17
CA LYS A 91 -8.86 3.65 -8.58
C LYS A 91 -7.70 4.63 -8.64
N ASP A 92 -6.50 4.17 -8.27
CA ASP A 92 -5.29 4.99 -8.23
C ASP A 92 -4.04 4.09 -8.15
N VAL A 93 -2.88 4.72 -8.21
CA VAL A 93 -1.58 4.10 -7.92
C VAL A 93 -0.87 4.96 -6.89
N LEU A 94 -0.52 4.37 -5.74
CA LEU A 94 0.33 5.01 -4.76
C LEU A 94 1.79 4.69 -5.09
N MET A 95 2.67 5.63 -4.82
CA MET A 95 4.10 5.48 -5.02
C MET A 95 4.81 5.50 -3.66
N TRP A 96 5.44 4.37 -3.30
CA TRP A 96 6.27 4.26 -2.11
C TRP A 96 7.73 4.54 -2.46
N LEU A 97 8.25 5.72 -2.08
CA LEU A 97 9.63 6.14 -2.32
C LEU A 97 10.54 5.69 -1.19
N TYR A 98 11.75 5.22 -1.53
CA TYR A 98 12.78 4.85 -0.57
C TYR A 98 14.18 5.20 -1.07
N GLY A 99 15.04 5.64 -0.15
CA GLY A 99 16.39 6.09 -0.49
C GLY A 99 17.37 4.95 -0.79
N GLN A 100 17.20 3.78 -0.15
CA GLN A 100 18.18 2.70 -0.10
C GLN A 100 17.86 1.50 -1.01
N GLY A 101 17.52 1.74 -2.27
CA GLY A 101 17.34 0.66 -3.24
C GLY A 101 18.68 -0.01 -3.60
N MET A 102 18.70 -1.34 -3.70
CA MET A 102 19.88 -2.08 -4.14
C MET A 102 19.98 -2.06 -5.66
N PRO A 103 21.04 -1.47 -6.26
CA PRO A 103 21.24 -1.52 -7.70
C PRO A 103 21.48 -2.97 -8.17
N LYS A 104 20.64 -3.47 -9.06
CA LYS A 104 20.83 -4.76 -9.75
C LYS A 104 21.55 -4.58 -11.09
N SER A 105 22.22 -3.44 -11.29
CA SER A 105 22.93 -3.08 -12.50
C SER A 105 24.29 -3.77 -12.56
N GLN A 106 24.58 -4.46 -13.67
CA GLN A 106 25.94 -4.90 -13.98
C GLN A 106 26.74 -3.70 -14.50
N ASN A 107 27.96 -3.51 -13.99
CA ASN A 107 28.90 -2.55 -14.56
C ASN A 107 29.54 -3.17 -15.82
N ILE A 108 29.16 -2.66 -16.99
CA ILE A 108 29.64 -3.18 -18.28
C ILE A 108 31.12 -2.83 -18.48
N GLY A 109 31.55 -1.65 -18.04
CA GLY A 109 32.94 -1.17 -18.14
C GLY A 109 33.97 -2.07 -17.46
N LYS A 110 33.55 -2.85 -16.42
CA LYS A 110 34.43 -3.86 -15.81
C LYS A 110 34.82 -5.00 -16.77
N LYS A 111 34.01 -5.26 -17.80
CA LYS A 111 34.28 -6.33 -18.79
C LYS A 111 34.85 -5.77 -20.10
N ASP A 112 34.46 -4.56 -20.50
CA ASP A 112 34.95 -3.87 -21.67
C ASP A 112 35.12 -2.38 -21.37
N PRO A 113 36.37 -1.86 -21.30
CA PRO A 113 36.67 -0.47 -20.96
C PRO A 113 36.01 0.57 -21.88
N LYS A 114 35.61 0.19 -23.10
CA LYS A 114 34.88 1.07 -24.01
C LYS A 114 33.52 1.54 -23.44
N TRP A 115 32.99 0.79 -22.48
CA TRP A 115 31.72 1.02 -21.83
C TRP A 115 31.89 1.51 -20.38
N GLU A 116 32.99 2.17 -20.08
CA GLU A 116 33.17 2.75 -18.75
C GLU A 116 32.04 3.74 -18.43
N GLY A 117 31.47 3.62 -17.22
CA GLY A 117 30.32 4.39 -16.78
C GLY A 117 28.96 3.86 -17.24
N TRP A 118 28.91 2.77 -18.02
CA TRP A 118 27.67 2.15 -18.46
C TRP A 118 27.26 0.96 -17.58
N GLY A 119 25.95 0.88 -17.30
CA GLY A 119 25.33 -0.19 -16.56
C GLY A 119 24.08 -0.72 -17.25
N THR A 120 23.54 -1.82 -16.73
CA THR A 120 22.37 -2.52 -17.32
C THR A 120 21.02 -2.09 -16.74
N GLY A 121 21.00 -1.22 -15.74
CA GLY A 121 19.76 -0.79 -15.13
C GLY A 121 19.93 0.37 -14.15
N LEU A 122 18.82 0.97 -13.77
CA LEU A 122 18.78 2.01 -12.75
C LEU A 122 18.69 1.40 -11.34
N LYS A 123 19.05 2.17 -10.33
CA LYS A 123 18.78 1.88 -8.93
C LYS A 123 17.26 2.02 -8.71
N PRO A 124 16.55 0.99 -8.24
CA PRO A 124 15.15 1.15 -7.87
C PRO A 124 15.03 2.08 -6.66
N CYS A 125 14.07 2.99 -6.67
CA CYS A 125 13.83 3.93 -5.59
C CYS A 125 12.33 4.11 -5.28
N TYR A 126 11.47 3.29 -5.88
CA TYR A 126 10.05 3.25 -5.52
C TYR A 126 9.45 1.87 -5.80
N GLU A 127 8.40 1.58 -5.06
CA GLU A 127 7.46 0.49 -5.33
C GLU A 127 6.07 1.09 -5.61
N PRO A 128 5.41 0.73 -6.73
CA PRO A 128 4.03 1.10 -6.97
C PRO A 128 3.11 0.23 -6.12
N ILE A 129 2.04 0.83 -5.60
CA ILE A 129 0.97 0.14 -4.87
C ILE A 129 -0.34 0.43 -5.60
N LEU A 130 -0.93 -0.59 -6.19
CA LEU A 130 -2.17 -0.48 -6.93
C LEU A 130 -3.33 -0.36 -5.94
N LEU A 131 -4.12 0.71 -6.05
CA LEU A 131 -5.40 0.83 -5.37
C LEU A 131 -6.51 0.40 -6.32
N ALA A 132 -7.16 -0.70 -6.01
CA ALA A 132 -8.29 -1.23 -6.75
C ALA A 132 -9.54 -1.36 -5.86
N GLN A 133 -10.71 -1.49 -6.47
CA GLN A 133 -11.99 -1.61 -5.78
C GLN A 133 -12.87 -2.67 -6.43
N LYS A 134 -13.46 -3.54 -5.63
CA LYS A 134 -14.56 -4.39 -6.11
C LYS A 134 -15.75 -3.51 -6.47
N PRO A 135 -16.41 -3.70 -7.63
CA PRO A 135 -17.58 -2.94 -7.98
C PRO A 135 -18.60 -2.90 -6.84
N ILE A 136 -19.23 -1.74 -6.64
CA ILE A 136 -20.32 -1.58 -5.68
C ILE A 136 -21.54 -2.33 -6.18
N SER A 137 -22.32 -2.91 -5.27
CA SER A 137 -23.64 -3.53 -5.58
C SER A 137 -24.76 -2.51 -5.55
N GLU A 138 -24.55 -1.39 -4.87
CA GLU A 138 -25.55 -0.35 -4.68
C GLU A 138 -25.44 0.76 -5.73
N LYS A 139 -26.52 1.55 -5.88
CA LYS A 139 -26.57 2.65 -6.85
C LYS A 139 -25.57 3.77 -6.57
N THR A 140 -25.14 3.94 -5.33
CA THR A 140 -24.22 4.99 -4.91
C THR A 140 -23.23 4.45 -3.86
N ILE A 141 -22.04 5.07 -3.76
CA ILE A 141 -21.04 4.74 -2.74
C ILE A 141 -21.65 4.89 -1.33
N VAL A 142 -22.44 5.95 -1.10
CA VAL A 142 -23.08 6.17 0.22
C VAL A 142 -23.97 5.01 0.61
N LYS A 143 -24.83 4.53 -0.31
CA LYS A 143 -25.69 3.36 -0.06
C LYS A 143 -24.88 2.10 0.15
N ASN A 144 -23.81 1.91 -0.62
CA ASN A 144 -22.91 0.78 -0.45
C ASN A 144 -22.22 0.77 0.92
N CYS A 145 -21.77 1.95 1.41
CA CYS A 145 -21.23 2.07 2.76
C CYS A 145 -22.29 1.75 3.84
N GLN A 146 -23.55 2.14 3.63
CA GLN A 146 -24.64 1.85 4.57
C GLN A 146 -24.95 0.35 4.63
N GLU A 147 -24.95 -0.33 3.48
CA GLU A 147 -25.31 -1.76 3.38
C GLU A 147 -24.16 -2.69 3.74
N HIS A 148 -22.94 -2.42 3.22
CA HIS A 148 -21.82 -3.33 3.33
C HIS A 148 -20.71 -2.86 4.30
N GLY A 149 -20.82 -1.62 4.81
CA GLY A 149 -19.79 -1.03 5.68
C GLY A 149 -18.54 -0.58 4.95
N VAL A 150 -18.46 -0.73 3.63
CA VAL A 150 -17.28 -0.44 2.78
C VAL A 150 -17.66 0.35 1.54
N GLY A 151 -16.71 1.02 0.91
CA GLY A 151 -16.92 1.78 -0.34
C GLY A 151 -16.20 3.12 -0.38
N GLY A 152 -15.87 3.69 0.77
CA GLY A 152 -15.09 4.92 0.91
C GLY A 152 -13.63 4.66 1.29
N ILE A 153 -12.81 5.71 1.17
CA ILE A 153 -11.43 5.77 1.66
C ILE A 153 -11.42 6.65 2.91
N ASN A 154 -10.72 6.23 3.96
CA ASN A 154 -10.64 6.96 5.23
C ASN A 154 -9.61 8.08 5.15
N ILE A 155 -10.00 9.20 4.56
CA ILE A 155 -9.14 10.36 4.36
C ILE A 155 -8.72 10.98 5.72
N GLU A 156 -9.59 10.93 6.71
CA GLU A 156 -9.34 11.58 8.01
C GLU A 156 -8.17 10.94 8.76
N GLU A 157 -8.15 9.59 8.83
CA GLU A 157 -7.06 8.83 9.46
C GLU A 157 -5.75 8.86 8.66
N SER A 158 -5.78 9.33 7.41
CA SER A 158 -4.63 9.46 6.52
C SER A 158 -4.07 10.89 6.43
N ARG A 159 -4.61 11.84 7.23
CA ARG A 159 -4.11 13.21 7.24
C ARG A 159 -2.65 13.26 7.69
N LEU A 160 -1.92 14.17 7.07
CA LEU A 160 -0.58 14.54 7.49
C LEU A 160 -0.62 15.33 8.80
N GLU A 161 0.50 15.43 9.51
CA GLU A 161 0.63 16.25 10.72
C GLU A 161 0.23 17.72 10.48
N SER A 162 0.46 18.20 9.26
CA SER A 162 0.02 19.54 8.81
C SER A 162 -1.51 19.70 8.66
N GLY A 163 -2.30 18.65 8.89
CA GLY A 163 -3.75 18.60 8.66
C GLY A 163 -4.15 18.42 7.19
N ARG A 164 -3.19 18.37 6.24
CA ARG A 164 -3.46 18.16 4.83
C ARG A 164 -3.88 16.73 4.54
N TRP A 165 -4.63 16.55 3.48
CA TRP A 165 -4.85 15.22 2.91
C TRP A 165 -3.52 14.70 2.36
N ALA A 166 -3.22 13.43 2.63
CA ALA A 166 -2.06 12.79 2.02
C ALA A 166 -2.26 12.65 0.52
N GLY A 167 -1.19 12.87 -0.24
CA GLY A 167 -1.14 12.54 -1.65
C GLY A 167 -0.93 11.04 -1.87
N ASN A 168 -0.95 10.62 -3.14
CA ASN A 168 -0.64 9.24 -3.53
C ASN A 168 0.87 8.96 -3.62
N VAL A 169 1.72 9.83 -3.08
CA VAL A 169 3.15 9.62 -2.91
C VAL A 169 3.46 9.50 -1.43
N LEU A 170 4.17 8.45 -1.07
CA LEU A 170 4.61 8.11 0.27
C LEU A 170 6.12 7.94 0.26
N HIS A 171 6.81 8.16 1.39
CA HIS A 171 8.25 7.92 1.46
C HIS A 171 8.68 7.32 2.80
N ASP A 172 9.89 6.75 2.82
CA ASP A 172 10.44 6.02 3.97
C ASP A 172 11.01 6.93 5.08
N GLY A 173 10.98 8.25 4.89
CA GLY A 173 11.56 9.22 5.82
C GLY A 173 13.06 9.08 6.01
N SER A 174 13.76 8.39 5.08
CA SER A 174 15.21 8.26 5.12
C SER A 174 15.90 9.59 4.89
N ASP A 175 17.09 9.75 5.48
CA ASP A 175 17.90 10.96 5.29
C ASP A 175 18.21 11.21 3.82
N GLU A 176 18.36 10.15 3.01
CA GLU A 176 18.57 10.25 1.57
C GLU A 176 17.42 10.95 0.87
N VAL A 177 16.16 10.60 1.19
CA VAL A 177 14.97 11.21 0.62
C VAL A 177 14.79 12.63 1.15
N GLU A 178 14.89 12.82 2.46
CA GLU A 178 14.72 14.14 3.10
C GLU A 178 15.77 15.15 2.60
N ASN A 179 17.04 14.74 2.47
CA ASN A 179 18.11 15.59 1.95
C ASN A 179 17.90 15.99 0.49
N GLU A 180 17.28 15.12 -0.34
CA GLU A 180 16.94 15.50 -1.71
C GLU A 180 15.85 16.59 -1.72
N PHE A 181 14.83 16.49 -0.88
CA PHE A 181 13.82 17.54 -0.76
C PHE A 181 14.41 18.83 -0.18
N ALA A 182 15.34 18.74 0.77
CA ALA A 182 15.99 19.91 1.38
C ALA A 182 16.78 20.77 0.39
N LYS A 183 17.30 20.20 -0.70
CA LYS A 183 18.00 20.94 -1.77
C LYS A 183 17.14 22.01 -2.43
N PHE A 184 15.83 21.88 -2.41
CA PHE A 184 14.89 22.86 -2.96
C PHE A 184 14.51 23.97 -1.97
N GLY A 185 15.11 23.94 -0.76
CA GLY A 185 14.91 24.89 0.30
C GLY A 185 13.58 24.73 1.04
N GLU A 186 13.48 25.44 2.14
CA GLU A 186 12.24 25.54 2.91
C GLU A 186 11.39 26.67 2.34
N ARG A 187 10.09 26.44 2.27
CA ARG A 187 9.11 27.44 1.86
C ARG A 187 8.03 27.52 2.91
N GLY A 188 7.87 28.69 3.48
CA GLY A 188 6.71 29.02 4.29
C GLY A 188 5.52 29.43 3.41
N ASN A 189 4.41 29.72 4.05
CA ASN A 189 3.12 30.05 3.43
C ASN A 189 3.07 31.34 2.59
N GLY A 190 4.06 31.63 1.77
CA GLY A 190 4.02 32.70 0.80
C GLY A 190 3.01 32.52 -0.36
N TRP A 191 2.23 31.42 -0.34
CA TRP A 191 1.19 31.15 -1.33
C TRP A 191 -0.20 31.14 -0.71
N SER A 192 -0.54 32.18 0.04
CA SER A 192 -1.90 32.66 -0.01
C SER A 192 -2.11 33.22 -1.42
N ARG A 193 -2.46 32.39 -2.39
CA ARG A 193 -3.23 32.91 -3.49
C ARG A 193 -4.56 33.31 -2.88
N ASN A 194 -4.64 34.57 -2.47
CA ASN A 194 -5.88 35.28 -2.48
C ASN A 194 -6.37 35.21 -3.95
N TYR A 195 -7.09 34.16 -4.30
CA TYR A 195 -8.07 34.28 -5.35
C TYR A 195 -9.09 35.23 -4.78
N GLY A 196 -8.78 36.54 -4.86
CA GLY A 196 -9.74 37.58 -4.60
C GLY A 196 -10.96 37.26 -5.45
N VAL A 197 -12.09 37.16 -4.81
CA VAL A 197 -13.39 36.94 -5.43
C VAL A 197 -13.69 38.04 -6.48
N GLU A 198 -12.89 39.11 -6.51
CA GLU A 198 -13.04 40.27 -7.37
C GLU A 198 -12.53 40.11 -8.81
N ASP A 199 -11.65 39.13 -9.11
CA ASP A 199 -11.14 38.94 -10.49
C ASP A 199 -11.92 37.94 -11.32
N TYR A 200 -12.97 37.32 -10.77
CA TYR A 200 -13.85 36.44 -11.52
C TYR A 200 -15.17 37.07 -11.88
N GLN A 201 -15.10 38.20 -12.61
CA GLN A 201 -16.29 38.70 -13.31
C GLN A 201 -16.69 37.70 -14.42
N GLY A 202 -17.63 36.86 -14.10
CA GLY A 202 -18.61 36.36 -15.07
C GLY A 202 -18.21 35.19 -15.97
N ARG A 203 -17.21 34.37 -15.67
CA ARG A 203 -17.04 33.09 -16.36
C ARG A 203 -17.49 31.94 -15.48
N GLN A 204 -18.77 31.57 -15.61
CA GLN A 204 -19.20 30.21 -15.27
C GLN A 204 -18.41 29.24 -16.13
N TYR A 205 -17.37 28.64 -15.58
CA TYR A 205 -16.84 27.42 -16.15
C TYR A 205 -17.86 26.33 -15.86
N GLY A 206 -18.69 26.11 -16.87
CA GLY A 206 -19.58 24.97 -16.95
C GLY A 206 -18.77 23.68 -16.75
N GLY A 207 -19.33 22.77 -15.97
CA GLY A 207 -18.92 21.45 -15.61
C GLY A 207 -17.68 20.89 -16.30
N GLY A 208 -16.52 21.00 -15.65
CA GLY A 208 -15.37 20.18 -15.97
C GLY A 208 -15.68 18.72 -15.70
N VAL A 209 -15.03 17.82 -16.43
CA VAL A 209 -15.16 16.36 -16.41
C VAL A 209 -15.02 15.72 -15.00
N PHE A 210 -14.69 16.51 -14.01
CA PHE A 210 -14.71 16.17 -12.60
C PHE A 210 -15.79 16.99 -11.89
N GLY A 211 -16.99 16.44 -11.86
CA GLY A 211 -18.12 16.98 -11.07
C GLY A 211 -17.81 16.93 -9.59
N GLY A 212 -17.07 17.87 -9.09
CA GLY A 212 -16.79 18.10 -7.68
C GLY A 212 -17.38 19.45 -7.29
N GLY A 213 -18.49 19.45 -6.54
CA GLY A 213 -18.97 20.63 -5.84
C GLY A 213 -17.83 21.20 -5.02
N GLY A 214 -17.50 22.47 -5.28
CA GLY A 214 -16.39 23.16 -4.65
C GLY A 214 -16.53 23.13 -3.12
N TYR A 215 -15.66 22.44 -2.44
CA TYR A 215 -15.36 22.71 -1.05
C TYR A 215 -14.57 24.03 -1.01
N ILE A 216 -15.25 25.13 -0.85
CA ILE A 216 -14.65 26.39 -0.41
C ILE A 216 -14.57 26.26 1.13
N GLY A 217 -13.64 25.46 1.60
CA GLY A 217 -13.21 25.48 2.98
C GLY A 217 -12.00 26.42 3.06
N ASP A 218 -12.05 27.35 3.97
CA ASP A 218 -10.94 28.25 4.33
C ASP A 218 -9.82 27.41 4.96
N THR A 219 -9.02 26.75 4.11
CA THR A 219 -7.87 25.93 4.53
C THR A 219 -6.58 26.67 4.23
N THR A 220 -6.33 27.74 4.97
CA THR A 220 -4.99 28.29 5.10
C THR A 220 -4.16 27.35 5.97
N TYR A 221 -3.42 26.46 5.33
CA TYR A 221 -2.41 25.67 6.03
C TYR A 221 -1.23 26.59 6.36
N CYS A 222 -0.99 26.78 7.66
CA CYS A 222 0.14 27.56 8.17
C CYS A 222 1.30 26.62 8.52
N ASP A 223 1.90 25.98 7.51
CA ASP A 223 3.04 25.09 7.68
C ASP A 223 4.28 25.59 6.92
N GLU A 224 5.44 25.39 7.50
CA GLU A 224 6.75 25.71 6.90
C GLU A 224 7.58 24.43 6.78
N GLY A 225 8.52 24.40 5.84
CA GLY A 225 9.45 23.30 5.67
C GLY A 225 9.71 22.93 4.20
N THR A 226 10.38 21.80 4.01
CA THR A 226 10.69 21.26 2.69
C THR A 226 9.46 20.68 1.99
N ALA A 227 9.58 20.35 0.71
CA ALA A 227 8.48 19.74 -0.03
C ALA A 227 8.09 18.33 0.49
N SER A 228 8.93 17.67 1.29
CA SER A 228 8.62 16.35 1.91
C SER A 228 7.36 16.39 2.77
N ARG A 229 7.04 17.54 3.38
CA ARG A 229 5.83 17.74 4.20
C ARG A 229 4.49 17.55 3.48
N PHE A 230 4.50 17.46 2.15
CA PHE A 230 3.30 17.18 1.35
C PHE A 230 3.03 15.69 1.18
N PHE A 231 3.94 14.84 1.64
CA PHE A 231 3.87 13.40 1.46
C PHE A 231 3.84 12.70 2.81
N TYR A 232 3.15 11.58 2.87
CA TYR A 232 3.18 10.74 4.06
C TYR A 232 4.56 10.12 4.23
N SER A 233 5.14 10.27 5.44
CA SER A 233 6.45 9.69 5.77
C SER A 233 6.32 8.61 6.83
N THR A 234 6.93 7.46 6.59
CA THR A 234 7.05 6.39 7.59
C THR A 234 8.51 6.29 8.03
N LYS A 235 8.79 6.61 9.28
CA LYS A 235 10.12 6.36 9.86
C LYS A 235 10.19 4.92 10.35
N SER A 236 10.87 4.02 9.62
CA SER A 236 11.09 2.65 10.07
C SER A 236 12.40 2.47 10.81
N SER A 237 12.38 1.72 11.90
CA SER A 237 13.59 1.32 12.62
C SER A 237 13.99 -0.13 12.27
N VAL A 238 15.30 -0.43 12.31
CA VAL A 238 15.82 -1.80 12.15
C VAL A 238 15.24 -2.76 13.19
N LYS A 239 14.80 -2.23 14.34
CA LYS A 239 14.18 -3.00 15.41
C LYS A 239 12.80 -3.58 15.03
N GLU A 240 12.08 -2.97 14.10
CA GLU A 240 10.75 -3.43 13.68
C GLU A 240 10.77 -4.76 12.95
N ARG A 241 11.73 -4.97 12.04
CA ARG A 241 11.79 -6.20 11.22
C ARG A 241 12.00 -7.46 12.03
N THR A 242 12.69 -7.37 13.15
CA THR A 242 13.11 -8.50 13.98
C THR A 242 12.44 -8.50 15.34
N HIS A 243 11.38 -7.71 15.54
CA HIS A 243 10.73 -7.52 16.84
C HIS A 243 11.76 -7.38 17.97
N ASN A 244 12.59 -6.31 17.90
CA ASN A 244 13.71 -6.08 18.81
C ASN A 244 14.81 -7.17 18.79
N ARG A 245 15.01 -7.89 17.68
CA ARG A 245 15.97 -9.00 17.51
C ARG A 245 15.60 -10.26 18.31
N THR A 246 14.34 -10.42 18.72
CA THR A 246 13.87 -11.60 19.44
C THR A 246 13.39 -12.71 18.50
N ILE A 247 13.16 -12.40 17.22
CA ILE A 247 12.70 -13.36 16.21
C ILE A 247 13.67 -13.36 15.05
N GLU A 248 14.16 -14.54 14.66
CA GLU A 248 14.88 -14.74 13.41
C GLU A 248 13.85 -14.68 12.26
N ASN A 249 14.02 -13.73 11.38
CA ASN A 249 13.17 -13.56 10.21
C ASN A 249 14.04 -13.47 8.97
N ASP A 250 14.22 -14.59 8.29
CA ASP A 250 14.98 -14.72 7.06
C ASP A 250 14.17 -14.38 5.80
N HIS A 251 12.91 -13.91 5.96
CA HIS A 251 12.09 -13.51 4.83
C HIS A 251 12.75 -12.32 4.10
N PRO A 252 13.07 -12.45 2.82
CA PRO A 252 13.93 -11.52 2.11
C PRO A 252 13.30 -10.15 1.84
N THR A 253 11.97 -10.03 1.98
CA THR A 253 11.21 -8.82 1.57
C THR A 253 10.18 -8.42 2.63
N VAL A 254 10.60 -8.25 3.89
CA VAL A 254 9.69 -7.79 4.95
C VAL A 254 9.32 -6.33 4.71
N LYS A 255 8.01 -6.05 4.55
CA LYS A 255 7.50 -4.69 4.36
C LYS A 255 7.62 -3.86 5.64
N ASN A 256 7.70 -2.54 5.47
CA ASN A 256 7.69 -1.58 6.56
C ASN A 256 6.35 -1.65 7.32
N LEU A 257 6.39 -1.84 8.63
CA LEU A 257 5.21 -2.03 9.46
C LEU A 257 4.33 -0.76 9.52
N GLU A 258 4.94 0.42 9.63
CA GLU A 258 4.20 1.69 9.67
C GLU A 258 3.52 1.99 8.32
N LEU A 259 4.17 1.65 7.20
CA LEU A 259 3.54 1.71 5.89
C LEU A 259 2.30 0.81 5.85
N MET A 260 2.42 -0.45 6.30
CA MET A 260 1.29 -1.38 6.30
C MET A 260 0.15 -0.88 7.19
N LYS A 261 0.46 -0.31 8.36
CA LYS A 261 -0.54 0.32 9.23
C LYS A 261 -1.27 1.47 8.55
N TYR A 262 -0.53 2.34 7.85
CA TYR A 262 -1.12 3.43 7.09
C TYR A 262 -2.08 2.92 6.02
N LEU A 263 -1.65 1.94 5.22
CA LEU A 263 -2.44 1.34 4.15
C LEU A 263 -3.71 0.67 4.68
N ILE A 264 -3.62 -0.04 5.82
CA ILE A 264 -4.78 -0.65 6.48
C ILE A 264 -5.78 0.41 6.92
N LYS A 265 -5.33 1.46 7.62
CA LYS A 265 -6.21 2.56 8.07
C LYS A 265 -6.89 3.29 6.91
N LEU A 266 -6.20 3.38 5.76
CA LEU A 266 -6.72 4.07 4.58
C LEU A 266 -7.96 3.41 4.00
N ILE A 267 -8.03 2.07 3.97
CA ILE A 267 -9.08 1.34 3.25
C ILE A 267 -9.93 0.40 4.12
N THR A 268 -9.60 0.24 5.40
CA THR A 268 -10.32 -0.68 6.29
C THR A 268 -11.21 0.11 7.24
N PRO A 269 -12.52 -0.12 7.27
CA PRO A 269 -13.42 0.53 8.22
C PRO A 269 -13.14 0.06 9.65
N LYS A 270 -13.44 0.90 10.63
CA LYS A 270 -13.26 0.58 12.05
C LYS A 270 -14.00 -0.72 12.42
N GLY A 271 -13.29 -1.66 13.03
CA GLY A 271 -13.81 -2.98 13.38
C GLY A 271 -13.89 -3.97 12.20
N GLY A 272 -13.42 -3.56 11.02
CA GLY A 272 -13.37 -4.42 9.84
C GLY A 272 -12.26 -5.48 9.90
N THR A 273 -12.28 -6.39 8.93
CA THR A 273 -11.30 -7.48 8.78
C THR A 273 -10.46 -7.27 7.51
N VAL A 274 -9.15 -7.31 7.68
CA VAL A 274 -8.16 -7.25 6.60
C VAL A 274 -7.84 -8.65 6.11
N PHE A 275 -7.79 -8.85 4.81
CA PHE A 275 -7.34 -10.09 4.20
C PHE A 275 -6.01 -9.89 3.47
N ASP A 276 -5.09 -10.83 3.64
CA ASP A 276 -3.82 -10.89 2.91
C ASP A 276 -3.65 -12.28 2.28
N PRO A 277 -3.95 -12.44 0.98
CA PRO A 277 -3.82 -13.72 0.27
C PRO A 277 -2.37 -14.15 0.02
N PHE A 278 -1.37 -13.30 0.27
CA PHE A 278 0.05 -13.57 0.11
C PHE A 278 0.82 -13.13 1.36
N ALA A 279 0.47 -13.73 2.51
CA ALA A 279 0.85 -13.22 3.83
C ALA A 279 2.36 -13.21 4.11
N GLY A 280 3.16 -14.05 3.43
CA GLY A 280 4.60 -14.11 3.61
C GLY A 280 4.98 -14.32 5.08
N SER A 281 5.73 -13.39 5.65
CA SER A 281 6.07 -13.41 7.08
C SER A 281 5.03 -12.74 7.99
N GLY A 282 3.84 -12.36 7.47
CA GLY A 282 2.69 -11.87 8.23
C GLY A 282 2.72 -10.40 8.62
N THR A 283 3.43 -9.53 7.90
CA THR A 283 3.53 -8.11 8.28
C THR A 283 2.18 -7.41 8.27
N THR A 284 1.30 -7.72 7.31
CA THR A 284 -0.08 -7.22 7.25
C THR A 284 -0.87 -7.62 8.50
N LEU A 285 -0.74 -8.88 8.93
CA LEU A 285 -1.48 -9.41 10.08
C LEU A 285 -1.04 -8.72 11.38
N ILE A 286 0.27 -8.50 11.51
CA ILE A 286 0.86 -7.81 12.66
C ILE A 286 0.40 -6.35 12.69
N ALA A 287 0.46 -5.65 11.56
CA ALA A 287 0.00 -4.28 11.45
C ALA A 287 -1.48 -4.15 11.82
N ALA A 288 -2.31 -5.07 11.33
CA ALA A 288 -3.73 -5.14 11.68
C ALA A 288 -3.94 -5.36 13.18
N LYS A 289 -3.23 -6.34 13.78
CA LYS A 289 -3.32 -6.63 15.22
C LYS A 289 -2.94 -5.43 16.09
N GLU A 290 -1.82 -4.76 15.77
CA GLU A 290 -1.38 -3.56 16.49
C GLU A 290 -2.35 -2.38 16.38
N LEU A 291 -3.11 -2.31 15.31
CA LEU A 291 -4.17 -1.31 15.11
C LEU A 291 -5.52 -1.72 15.71
N GLY A 292 -5.66 -2.96 16.19
CA GLY A 292 -6.93 -3.47 16.71
C GLY A 292 -7.92 -3.91 15.64
N PHE A 293 -7.47 -4.21 14.43
CA PHE A 293 -8.26 -4.82 13.37
C PHE A 293 -8.14 -6.35 13.40
N SER A 294 -9.21 -7.05 13.02
CA SER A 294 -9.13 -8.47 12.72
C SER A 294 -8.42 -8.69 11.38
N SER A 295 -7.76 -9.83 11.24
CA SER A 295 -7.05 -10.15 10.00
C SER A 295 -7.02 -11.64 9.70
N VAL A 296 -6.98 -11.95 8.40
CA VAL A 296 -6.79 -13.31 7.88
C VAL A 296 -5.68 -13.28 6.85
N GLY A 297 -4.69 -14.16 6.99
CA GLY A 297 -3.60 -14.32 6.04
C GLY A 297 -3.56 -15.72 5.47
N VAL A 298 -3.27 -15.84 4.18
CA VAL A 298 -3.01 -17.12 3.51
C VAL A 298 -1.56 -17.17 3.08
N GLU A 299 -0.88 -18.25 3.41
CA GLU A 299 0.53 -18.47 3.06
C GLU A 299 0.74 -19.91 2.63
N LEU A 300 1.46 -20.11 1.53
CA LEU A 300 1.72 -21.43 0.98
C LEU A 300 2.83 -22.18 1.72
N SER A 301 3.86 -21.45 2.17
CA SER A 301 5.05 -22.00 2.82
C SER A 301 4.78 -22.32 4.29
N GLU A 302 5.01 -23.58 4.68
CA GLU A 302 4.95 -23.99 6.09
C GLU A 302 5.95 -23.22 6.95
N GLU A 303 7.14 -22.93 6.42
CA GLU A 303 8.18 -22.18 7.10
C GLU A 303 7.73 -20.75 7.43
N TYR A 304 7.13 -20.05 6.45
CA TYR A 304 6.59 -18.72 6.68
C TYR A 304 5.38 -18.72 7.60
N CYS A 305 4.55 -19.75 7.56
CA CYS A 305 3.48 -19.92 8.54
C CYS A 305 4.00 -20.04 9.99
N ARG A 306 5.14 -20.68 10.21
CA ARG A 306 5.80 -20.72 11.55
C ARG A 306 6.26 -19.33 11.96
N ILE A 307 6.89 -18.56 11.05
CA ILE A 307 7.29 -17.18 11.31
C ILE A 307 6.07 -16.31 11.65
N ILE A 308 4.97 -16.42 10.91
CA ILE A 308 3.71 -15.72 11.21
C ILE A 308 3.26 -16.00 12.64
N LYS A 309 3.20 -17.28 13.02
CA LYS A 309 2.78 -17.71 14.35
C LYS A 309 3.58 -17.02 15.46
N ASP A 310 4.89 -17.07 15.35
CA ASP A 310 5.79 -16.51 16.36
C ASP A 310 5.68 -14.99 16.44
N ARG A 311 5.58 -14.32 15.29
CA ARG A 311 5.39 -12.88 15.21
C ARG A 311 4.05 -12.42 15.77
N ILE A 312 2.95 -13.11 15.48
CA ILE A 312 1.62 -12.79 16.04
C ILE A 312 1.61 -12.98 17.55
N ALA A 313 2.26 -14.04 18.06
CA ALA A 313 2.35 -14.29 19.50
C ALA A 313 3.15 -13.25 20.27
N ALA A 314 4.13 -12.60 19.61
CA ALA A 314 4.96 -11.57 20.20
C ALA A 314 4.29 -10.18 20.27
N VAL A 315 3.13 -10.00 19.61
CA VAL A 315 2.42 -8.72 19.55
C VAL A 315 1.17 -8.76 20.43
N THR A 316 1.05 -7.79 21.34
CA THR A 316 -0.18 -7.53 22.12
C THR A 316 -1.06 -6.52 21.39
N SER A 317 -2.35 -6.82 21.26
CA SER A 317 -3.30 -5.85 20.71
C SER A 317 -3.60 -4.71 21.71
N PRO A 318 -4.03 -3.52 21.27
CA PRO A 318 -4.42 -2.44 22.19
C PRO A 318 -5.50 -2.85 23.18
N LEU A 319 -6.39 -3.77 22.82
CA LEU A 319 -7.43 -4.30 23.70
C LEU A 319 -6.90 -5.25 24.78
N GLU A 320 -5.78 -5.94 24.51
CA GLU A 320 -5.10 -6.82 25.48
C GLU A 320 -4.23 -6.05 26.48
N GLN A 321 -3.89 -4.78 26.18
CA GLN A 321 -3.13 -3.91 27.07
C GLN A 321 -3.97 -3.23 28.15
N VAL A 322 -5.30 -3.27 28.04
CA VAL A 322 -6.25 -2.59 28.95
C VAL A 322 -6.85 -3.59 29.96
N LEU A 323 -6.59 -4.89 29.82
CA LEU A 323 -6.97 -5.96 30.71
C LEU A 323 -5.81 -6.36 31.64
#